data_d462be01eedb5d105ab97a41aacdf8a6
#
_entry.id   d462be01eedb5d105ab97a41aacdf8a6
#
_cell.length_a   1.000
_cell.length_b   1.000
_cell.length_c   1.000
_cell.angle_alpha   90.00
_cell.angle_beta   90.00
_cell.angle_gamma   90.00
#
_symmetry.space_group_name_H-M   'P 1'
#
loop_
_entity.id
_entity.type
_entity.pdbx_description
1 polymer ?
#
loop_
_entity_poly.entity_id
_entity_poly.type
_entity_poly.pdbx_seq_one_letter_code
_entity_poly.pdbx_strand_id
1 'polypeptide(L)'
;MEKVPMTTGGFEALREELRRRQQEERPRIIAAIAEARAHGDLSENAEYHSAKEAQSLNEGRIAELEDLTARAEVIDVTKLSGDRVKFGATVKLVDEDT
;
A
#
# COMPACT_ATOMS: atom_id res chain seq x y z
N MET A 1 9.84 16.09 -6.74
CA MET A 1 8.96 14.94 -6.53
C MET A 1 7.52 15.39 -6.64
N GLU A 2 6.77 14.68 -7.46
CA GLU A 2 5.40 15.06 -7.72
C GLU A 2 4.48 14.60 -6.59
N LYS A 3 3.59 15.48 -6.14
CA LYS A 3 2.66 15.15 -5.08
C LYS A 3 1.51 14.28 -5.61
N VAL A 4 0.99 13.41 -4.75
CA VAL A 4 -0.14 12.55 -5.08
C VAL A 4 -1.27 12.88 -4.10
N PRO A 5 -2.31 13.59 -4.57
CA PRO A 5 -3.42 13.94 -3.68
C PRO A 5 -4.22 12.70 -3.29
N MET A 6 -4.61 12.63 -2.04
CA MET A 6 -5.45 11.52 -1.59
C MET A 6 -6.17 11.91 -0.31
N THR A 7 -7.27 11.20 -0.05
CA THR A 7 -8.01 11.44 1.18
C THR A 7 -7.29 10.83 2.37
N THR A 8 -7.70 11.25 3.56
CA THR A 8 -7.16 10.66 4.78
C THR A 8 -7.38 9.15 4.81
N GLY A 9 -8.58 8.70 4.44
CA GLY A 9 -8.88 7.28 4.41
C GLY A 9 -8.02 6.53 3.40
N GLY A 10 -7.82 7.13 2.23
CA GLY A 10 -6.97 6.51 1.23
C GLY A 10 -5.54 6.38 1.68
N PHE A 11 -5.02 7.43 2.33
CA PHE A 11 -3.66 7.41 2.84
C PHE A 11 -3.49 6.35 3.92
N GLU A 12 -4.45 6.25 4.84
CA GLU A 12 -4.37 5.25 5.90
C GLU A 12 -4.43 3.84 5.33
N ALA A 13 -5.24 3.63 4.29
CA ALA A 13 -5.32 2.32 3.66
C ALA A 13 -3.98 1.93 3.03
N LEU A 14 -3.31 2.87 2.38
CA LEU A 14 -2.00 2.59 1.79
C LEU A 14 -0.97 2.29 2.87
N ARG A 15 -0.99 3.04 3.97
CA ARG A 15 -0.06 2.80 5.05
C ARG A 15 -0.28 1.44 5.69
N GLU A 16 -1.54 1.03 5.84
CA GLU A 16 -1.85 -0.27 6.42
C GLU A 16 -1.41 -1.39 5.51
N GLU A 17 -1.61 -1.24 4.20
CA GLU A 17 -1.13 -2.27 3.27
C GLU A 17 0.38 -2.37 3.31
N LEU A 18 1.07 -1.22 3.36
CA LEU A 18 2.53 -1.20 3.43
C LEU A 18 3.02 -1.92 4.69
N ARG A 19 2.40 -1.60 5.83
CA ARG A 19 2.77 -2.24 7.09
C ARG A 19 2.60 -3.75 7.02
N ARG A 20 1.46 -4.19 6.49
CA ARG A 20 1.16 -5.62 6.41
C ARG A 20 2.16 -6.34 5.52
N ARG A 21 2.50 -5.73 4.40
CA ARG A 21 3.45 -6.36 3.47
C ARG A 21 4.85 -6.43 4.04
N GLN A 22 5.25 -5.42 4.80
CA GLN A 22 6.58 -5.40 5.40
C GLN A 22 6.67 -6.29 6.64
N GLN A 23 5.63 -6.31 7.47
CA GLN A 23 5.70 -6.95 8.78
C GLN A 23 5.07 -8.32 8.82
N GLU A 24 4.20 -8.65 7.88
CA GLU A 24 3.53 -9.94 7.85
C GLU A 24 3.85 -10.74 6.60
N GLU A 25 3.69 -10.16 5.42
CA GLU A 25 3.90 -10.89 4.18
C GLU A 25 5.39 -11.19 3.94
N ARG A 26 6.24 -10.19 4.15
CA ARG A 26 7.66 -10.38 3.89
C ARG A 26 8.25 -11.50 4.75
N PRO A 27 8.03 -11.52 6.07
CA PRO A 27 8.58 -12.62 6.87
C PRO A 27 7.98 -13.97 6.49
N ARG A 28 6.69 -14.00 6.13
CA ARG A 28 6.05 -15.26 5.74
C ARG A 28 6.68 -15.80 4.47
N ILE A 29 6.95 -14.92 3.50
CA ILE A 29 7.55 -15.33 2.24
C ILE A 29 8.99 -15.80 2.46
N ILE A 30 9.74 -15.10 3.31
CA ILE A 30 11.11 -15.50 3.61
C ILE A 30 11.13 -16.89 4.22
N ALA A 31 10.18 -17.17 5.13
CA ALA A 31 10.08 -18.50 5.74
C ALA A 31 9.74 -19.54 4.68
N ALA A 32 8.85 -19.20 3.73
CA ALA A 32 8.48 -20.13 2.67
C ALA A 32 9.67 -20.45 1.79
N ILE A 33 10.51 -19.46 1.49
CA ILE A 33 11.70 -19.68 0.69
C ILE A 33 12.67 -20.62 1.43
N ALA A 34 12.87 -20.37 2.72
CA ALA A 34 13.78 -21.19 3.51
C ALA A 34 13.28 -22.63 3.57
N GLU A 35 11.97 -22.81 3.74
CA GLU A 35 11.42 -24.17 3.77
C GLU A 35 11.57 -24.87 2.43
N ALA A 36 11.31 -24.14 1.34
CA ALA A 36 11.43 -24.74 0.02
C ALA A 36 12.85 -25.13 -0.29
N ARG A 37 13.82 -24.35 0.17
CA ARG A 37 15.23 -24.67 -0.07
C ARG A 37 15.62 -25.96 0.64
N ALA A 38 14.98 -26.25 1.75
CA ALA A 38 15.28 -27.47 2.50
C ALA A 38 14.82 -28.71 1.76
N HIS A 39 13.97 -28.58 0.74
CA HIS A 39 13.46 -29.72 -0.01
C HIS A 39 14.41 -30.21 -1.09
N GLY A 40 15.54 -29.52 -1.32
CA GLY A 40 16.57 -30.08 -2.20
C GLY A 40 16.76 -29.29 -3.49
N ASP A 41 16.63 -29.98 -4.61
CA ASP A 41 17.02 -29.43 -5.91
C ASP A 41 16.23 -28.17 -6.27
N LEU A 42 16.91 -27.04 -6.24
CA LEU A 42 16.25 -25.74 -6.45
C LEU A 42 15.81 -25.55 -7.89
N SER A 43 16.52 -26.14 -8.84
CA SER A 43 16.20 -25.92 -10.24
C SER A 43 14.88 -26.55 -10.65
N GLU A 44 14.42 -27.57 -9.93
CA GLU A 44 13.16 -28.22 -10.23
C GLU A 44 12.16 -28.07 -9.10
N ASN A 45 12.44 -27.20 -8.15
CA ASN A 45 11.60 -27.02 -6.98
C ASN A 45 10.55 -25.95 -7.25
N ALA A 46 9.32 -26.38 -7.60
CA ALA A 46 8.26 -25.46 -7.94
C ALA A 46 7.90 -24.57 -6.77
N GLU A 47 7.97 -25.09 -5.54
CA GLU A 47 7.65 -24.31 -4.35
C GLU A 47 8.67 -23.18 -4.17
N TYR A 48 9.94 -23.47 -4.42
CA TYR A 48 10.98 -22.46 -4.32
C TYR A 48 10.75 -21.34 -5.33
N HIS A 49 10.50 -21.73 -6.59
CA HIS A 49 10.29 -20.72 -7.63
C HIS A 49 9.05 -19.89 -7.38
N SER A 50 7.99 -20.52 -6.89
CA SER A 50 6.75 -19.81 -6.57
C SER A 50 6.99 -18.82 -5.44
N ALA A 51 7.74 -19.22 -4.41
CA ALA A 51 8.03 -18.35 -3.29
C ALA A 51 8.90 -17.18 -3.70
N LYS A 52 9.88 -17.43 -4.60
CA LYS A 52 10.72 -16.33 -5.10
C LYS A 52 9.89 -15.34 -5.93
N GLU A 53 8.95 -15.85 -6.70
CA GLU A 53 8.08 -14.96 -7.47
C GLU A 53 7.22 -14.12 -6.53
N ALA A 54 6.66 -14.75 -5.48
CA ALA A 54 5.87 -14.02 -4.50
C ALA A 54 6.71 -12.94 -3.82
N GLN A 55 7.98 -13.25 -3.54
CA GLN A 55 8.88 -12.26 -2.96
C GLN A 55 9.06 -11.06 -3.88
N SER A 56 9.30 -11.34 -5.15
CA SER A 56 9.51 -10.28 -6.12
C SER A 56 8.29 -9.37 -6.22
N LEU A 57 7.09 -9.98 -6.30
CA LEU A 57 5.86 -9.19 -6.40
C LEU A 57 5.62 -8.37 -5.14
N ASN A 58 5.84 -8.97 -3.97
CA ASN A 58 5.62 -8.27 -2.72
C ASN A 58 6.60 -7.11 -2.55
N GLU A 59 7.87 -7.32 -2.88
CA GLU A 59 8.86 -6.24 -2.75
C GLU A 59 8.57 -5.12 -3.76
N GLY A 60 8.11 -5.46 -4.95
CA GLY A 60 7.72 -4.44 -5.92
C GLY A 60 6.56 -3.60 -5.42
N ARG A 61 5.55 -4.24 -4.81
CA ARG A 61 4.42 -3.49 -4.27
C ARG A 61 4.83 -2.64 -3.07
N ILE A 62 5.75 -3.16 -2.24
CA ILE A 62 6.26 -2.37 -1.11
C ILE A 62 6.94 -1.10 -1.63
N ALA A 63 7.80 -1.23 -2.64
CA ALA A 63 8.47 -0.06 -3.19
C ALA A 63 7.47 0.94 -3.74
N GLU A 64 6.44 0.45 -4.42
CA GLU A 64 5.40 1.33 -4.96
C GLU A 64 4.65 2.05 -3.84
N LEU A 65 4.29 1.32 -2.78
CA LEU A 65 3.59 1.92 -1.66
C LEU A 65 4.46 2.93 -0.92
N GLU A 66 5.74 2.63 -0.76
CA GLU A 66 6.66 3.58 -0.13
C GLU A 66 6.73 4.87 -0.93
N ASP A 67 6.78 4.76 -2.25
CA ASP A 67 6.80 5.94 -3.09
C ASP A 67 5.49 6.74 -2.97
N LEU A 68 4.36 6.05 -3.04
CA LEU A 68 3.08 6.73 -2.95
C LEU A 68 2.87 7.43 -1.61
N THR A 69 3.25 6.77 -0.51
CA THR A 69 3.07 7.39 0.79
C THR A 69 4.05 8.54 0.99
N ALA A 70 5.25 8.45 0.43
CA ALA A 70 6.21 9.54 0.53
C ALA A 70 5.75 10.77 -0.23
N ARG A 71 5.02 10.56 -1.34
CA ARG A 71 4.55 11.67 -2.16
C ARG A 71 3.13 12.09 -1.84
N ALA A 72 2.51 11.46 -0.83
CA ALA A 72 1.11 11.71 -0.53
C ALA A 72 0.88 13.14 -0.07
N GLU A 73 -0.16 13.74 -0.62
CA GLU A 73 -0.67 15.01 -0.14
C GLU A 73 -2.07 14.75 0.37
N VAL A 74 -2.18 14.62 1.70
CA VAL A 74 -3.44 14.22 2.31
C VAL A 74 -4.40 15.40 2.37
N ILE A 75 -5.60 15.20 1.87
CA ILE A 75 -6.61 16.23 1.81
C ILE A 75 -7.74 15.83 2.74
N ASP A 76 -8.03 16.70 3.71
CA ASP A 76 -9.11 16.48 4.66
C ASP A 76 -10.38 17.08 4.09
N VAL A 77 -11.22 16.23 3.49
CA VAL A 77 -12.41 16.73 2.79
C VAL A 77 -13.42 17.33 3.76
N THR A 78 -13.39 16.93 5.03
CA THR A 78 -14.33 17.53 5.97
C THR A 78 -14.02 19.00 6.20
N LYS A 79 -12.76 19.40 6.15
CA LYS A 79 -12.41 20.80 6.27
C LYS A 79 -12.80 21.58 5.03
N LEU A 80 -12.69 20.95 3.86
CA LEU A 80 -13.05 21.63 2.63
C LEU A 80 -14.54 21.89 2.55
N SER A 81 -15.36 20.94 2.99
CA SER A 81 -16.80 21.12 2.88
C SER A 81 -17.33 22.10 3.89
N GLY A 82 -16.61 22.35 4.94
CA GLY A 82 -17.07 23.23 5.99
C GLY A 82 -17.13 24.65 5.61
N ASP A 83 -16.44 25.06 4.63
CA ASP A 83 -16.39 26.42 4.32
C ASP A 83 -17.01 26.81 3.13
N ARG A 84 -17.35 26.37 2.48
CA ARG A 84 -17.91 26.60 1.41
C ARG A 84 -17.54 25.97 0.40
N VAL A 85 -17.39 25.09 0.06
CA VAL A 85 -17.00 24.15 -0.65
C VAL A 85 -16.83 23.75 -1.69
N LYS A 86 -16.29 23.38 -2.28
CA LYS A 86 -16.28 22.95 -3.32
C LYS A 86 -15.55 22.08 -4.00
N PHE A 87 -15.14 21.49 -4.11
CA PHE A 87 -14.47 20.52 -4.58
C PHE A 87 -15.28 19.46 -5.10
N GLY A 88 -15.35 19.44 -6.00
CA GLY A 88 -16.11 18.57 -6.43
C GLY A 88 -17.29 18.57 -5.71
N ALA A 89 -17.81 19.18 -5.20
CA ALA A 89 -18.70 19.23 -4.65
C ALA A 89 -19.47 19.76 -4.22
N THR A 90 -19.68 20.23 -3.87
CA THR A 90 -20.23 20.60 -3.45
C THR A 90 -20.79 20.70 -2.90
N VAL A 91 -20.83 21.09 -2.21
CA VAL A 91 -21.05 21.20 -1.62
C VAL A 91 -21.55 21.25 -0.99
N LYS A 92 -21.95 21.60 -0.48
CA LYS A 92 -22.20 21.72 0.06
C LYS A 92 -22.39 21.25 0.52
N LEU A 93 -22.17 21.18 1.10
CA LEU A 93 -21.96 20.81 1.51
C LEU A 93 -22.09 20.55 2.13
N VAL A 94 -22.09 20.70 2.70
CA VAL A 94 -21.83 20.52 3.12
C VAL A 94 -21.86 20.35 3.69
N ASP A 95 -21.95 20.63 4.36
CA ASP A 95 -21.62 20.56 4.63
C ASP A 95 -21.52 20.34 5.17
N GLU A 96 -21.52 20.65 5.65
CA GLU A 96 -21.07 20.57 5.84
C GLU A 96 -20.71 20.59 6.04
N ASP A 97 -20.92 21.09 6.54
CA ASP A 97 -20.39 21.22 6.38
C ASP A 97 -20.28 21.34 6.43
N THR A 98 -20.59 21.85 6.71
CA THR A 98 -20.40 22.09 6.38
C THR A 98 -20.38 22.06 6.09
#